data_efc6325174d1746a070e2350656ed002
#
_entry.id   efc6325174d1746a070e2350656ed002
#
_cell.length_a   1.000
_cell.length_b   1.000
_cell.length_c   1.000
_cell.angle_alpha   90.00
_cell.angle_beta   90.00
_cell.angle_gamma   90.00
#
_symmetry.space_group_name_H-M   'P 1'
#
loop_
_entity.id
_entity.type
_entity.pdbx_description
1 polymer ?
#
loop_
_entity_poly.entity_id
_entity_poly.type
_entity_poly.pdbx_seq_one_letter_code
_entity_poly.pdbx_strand_id
1 'polypeptide(L)'
;MIPTLRARFQQRFTPAGDGGPADRFDRRLIAPMVLGSVLNPVNSSMIAVALVPIGSALGAPPSQTAWLVSGLYLATAVGQPVIGRLVDMFGPRRLYLIGTAMVGVAGLLGSVAPNLGALVAARVLLGFGTSAAYPAAMHLTRSEADRTGRDSPAGVLAALAVSAQTVSVIGPTLGGLLIGLGGWRTIFLVNVPLSLACLVLGALRLPKANKIAKGASGANGVDRAAGSGGAPVPAARGIDLPGMALFAALLVALMVFLMKPRAEDWYLPVLALLAGAAFAQRELRVPEPFIDLRVLGGNGPLLATFLRQFLSYTTAYAFLYGFTQWLEEGRGLHAAAAGLVLLPLSLTGLLVSAITGRREAVGGKLVVGSLVQIAGCAAMLTLQAGSALWLLAAVGALMGVPQGLNGLANQNALYRQADPARIGSAAGLLRTFMYLGAMAASAADAAFFQHGADTGGLHHLSLFMLAGAVLLLAVTVIDRSLGTLTPRKA
;
A
#
# COMPACT_ATOMS: atom_id res chain seq x y z
N MET A 1 13.82 -35.17 55.67
CA MET A 1 13.65 -35.46 54.25
C MET A 1 12.56 -34.60 53.66
N ILE A 2 12.78 -33.36 53.31
CA ILE A 2 12.05 -32.48 52.38
C ILE A 2 12.86 -31.19 52.21
N PRO A 3 13.73 -31.12 51.17
CA PRO A 3 14.28 -29.83 50.75
C PRO A 3 14.11 -29.65 49.22
N THR A 4 12.89 -29.62 48.68
CA THR A 4 12.68 -29.52 47.22
C THR A 4 11.61 -28.50 46.80
N LEU A 5 10.91 -27.86 47.71
CA LEU A 5 9.90 -26.86 47.35
C LEU A 5 10.42 -25.43 47.33
N ARG A 6 11.48 -25.11 48.08
CA ARG A 6 12.09 -23.75 48.08
C ARG A 6 12.93 -23.44 46.84
N ALA A 7 13.55 -24.46 46.22
CA ALA A 7 14.36 -24.27 45.03
C ALA A 7 13.50 -24.01 43.77
N ARG A 8 12.29 -24.55 43.68
CA ARG A 8 11.36 -24.31 42.55
C ARG A 8 10.65 -22.96 42.58
N PHE A 9 10.55 -22.33 43.77
CA PHE A 9 9.96 -20.99 43.89
C PHE A 9 10.94 -19.86 43.58
N GLN A 10 12.23 -20.06 43.80
CA GLN A 10 13.26 -19.07 43.46
C GLN A 10 13.59 -19.00 41.99
N GLN A 11 13.35 -20.04 41.17
CA GLN A 11 13.52 -20.01 39.74
C GLN A 11 12.41 -19.30 38.95
N ARG A 12 11.29 -18.94 39.61
CA ARG A 12 10.15 -18.25 38.95
C ARG A 12 10.15 -16.73 39.11
N PHE A 13 11.07 -16.16 39.86
CA PHE A 13 11.19 -14.71 40.09
C PHE A 13 12.63 -14.18 39.96
N THR A 14 13.42 -14.75 39.07
CA THR A 14 14.55 -13.97 38.51
C THR A 14 13.92 -12.94 37.57
N PRO A 15 13.97 -11.62 37.86
CA PRO A 15 13.62 -10.62 36.89
C PRO A 15 14.51 -10.90 35.68
N ALA A 16 13.90 -10.98 34.49
CA ALA A 16 14.64 -11.05 33.25
C ALA A 16 15.71 -9.95 33.29
N GLY A 17 16.98 -10.36 33.33
CA GLY A 17 18.09 -9.45 33.51
C GLY A 17 17.91 -8.26 32.56
N ASP A 18 18.16 -7.05 33.06
CA ASP A 18 18.22 -5.84 32.27
C ASP A 18 19.24 -6.10 31.13
N GLY A 19 18.69 -6.49 29.97
CA GLY A 19 19.51 -6.72 28.78
C GLY A 19 20.28 -5.45 28.51
N GLY A 20 21.59 -5.54 28.44
CA GLY A 20 22.46 -4.40 28.18
C GLY A 20 22.02 -3.64 26.92
N PRO A 21 22.58 -2.46 26.62
CA PRO A 21 22.22 -1.65 25.44
C PRO A 21 22.29 -2.40 24.11
N ALA A 22 23.03 -3.52 24.04
CA ALA A 22 23.16 -4.39 22.88
C ALA A 22 21.91 -5.24 22.59
N ASP A 23 21.04 -5.50 23.59
CA ASP A 23 19.87 -6.37 23.48
C ASP A 23 18.56 -5.65 23.12
N ARG A 24 18.60 -4.33 22.92
CA ARG A 24 17.41 -3.53 22.58
C ARG A 24 17.46 -3.09 21.13
N PHE A 25 16.28 -3.05 20.49
CA PHE A 25 16.11 -2.47 19.15
C PHE A 25 16.63 -1.03 19.14
N ASP A 26 17.46 -0.67 18.15
CA ASP A 26 17.96 0.70 18.03
C ASP A 26 16.83 1.66 17.63
N ARG A 27 16.29 2.38 18.63
CA ARG A 27 15.22 3.35 18.45
C ARG A 27 15.55 4.48 17.47
N ARG A 28 16.84 4.70 17.15
CA ARG A 28 17.26 5.72 16.19
C ARG A 28 16.82 5.40 14.76
N LEU A 29 16.58 4.11 14.46
CA LEU A 29 16.10 3.65 13.16
C LEU A 29 14.61 3.95 12.93
N ILE A 30 13.81 4.08 14.00
CA ILE A 30 12.35 4.20 13.89
C ILE A 30 11.96 5.47 13.13
N ALA A 31 12.56 6.62 13.45
CA ALA A 31 12.18 7.89 12.82
C ALA A 31 12.37 7.91 11.29
N PRO A 32 13.53 7.54 10.71
CA PRO A 32 13.68 7.50 9.25
C PRO A 32 12.78 6.43 8.61
N MET A 33 12.56 5.29 9.27
CA MET A 33 11.68 4.23 8.76
C MET A 33 10.22 4.69 8.70
N VAL A 34 9.72 5.31 9.78
CA VAL A 34 8.36 5.85 9.84
C VAL A 34 8.19 6.97 8.82
N LEU A 35 9.09 7.95 8.81
CA LEU A 35 8.98 9.09 7.90
C LEU A 35 9.04 8.66 6.42
N GLY A 36 9.91 7.69 6.08
CA GLY A 36 9.97 7.11 4.74
C GLY A 36 8.68 6.35 4.37
N SER A 37 8.11 5.59 5.33
CA SER A 37 6.91 4.79 5.07
C SER A 37 5.66 5.61 4.77
N VAL A 38 5.60 6.87 5.21
CA VAL A 38 4.45 7.76 4.97
C VAL A 38 4.53 8.52 3.64
N LEU A 39 5.67 8.53 2.95
CA LEU A 39 5.83 9.25 1.68
C LEU A 39 4.82 8.80 0.60
N ASN A 40 4.60 7.49 0.44
CA ASN A 40 3.63 6.98 -0.52
C ASN A 40 2.19 7.29 -0.12
N PRO A 41 1.72 6.98 1.12
CA PRO A 41 0.39 7.35 1.59
C PRO A 41 0.06 8.84 1.48
N VAL A 42 0.99 9.74 1.82
CA VAL A 42 0.80 11.20 1.65
C VAL A 42 0.45 11.51 0.20
N ASN A 43 1.29 11.07 -0.72
CA ASN A 43 1.16 11.40 -2.14
C ASN A 43 -0.04 10.74 -2.82
N SER A 44 -0.45 9.57 -2.36
CA SER A 44 -1.59 8.86 -2.92
C SER A 44 -2.93 9.36 -2.42
N SER A 45 -3.00 9.92 -1.20
CA SER A 45 -4.24 10.41 -0.63
C SER A 45 -4.49 11.90 -0.92
N MET A 46 -3.45 12.75 -0.86
CA MET A 46 -3.61 14.18 -1.15
C MET A 46 -4.00 14.47 -2.59
N ILE A 47 -3.63 13.61 -3.55
CA ILE A 47 -3.96 13.81 -4.97
C ILE A 47 -5.48 13.81 -5.20
N ALA A 48 -6.27 13.12 -4.36
CA ALA A 48 -7.71 13.00 -4.54
C ALA A 48 -8.40 14.37 -4.68
N VAL A 49 -8.05 15.32 -3.81
CA VAL A 49 -8.59 16.70 -3.81
C VAL A 49 -7.86 17.64 -4.77
N ALA A 50 -6.89 17.15 -5.53
CA ALA A 50 -6.12 17.95 -6.48
C ALA A 50 -6.48 17.66 -7.94
N LEU A 51 -7.19 16.57 -8.22
CA LEU A 51 -7.48 16.16 -9.60
C LEU A 51 -8.28 17.23 -10.35
N VAL A 52 -9.32 17.79 -9.74
CA VAL A 52 -10.16 18.84 -10.32
C VAL A 52 -9.39 20.16 -10.46
N PRO A 53 -8.74 20.69 -9.42
CA PRO A 53 -7.91 21.90 -9.57
C PRO A 53 -6.82 21.78 -10.64
N ILE A 54 -6.17 20.62 -10.76
CA ILE A 54 -5.18 20.36 -11.81
C ILE A 54 -5.83 20.31 -13.19
N GLY A 55 -6.97 19.59 -13.31
CA GLY A 55 -7.72 19.50 -14.54
C GLY A 55 -8.16 20.87 -15.07
N SER A 56 -8.74 21.69 -14.20
CA SER A 56 -9.13 23.07 -14.52
C SER A 56 -7.94 23.95 -14.92
N ALA A 57 -6.83 23.85 -14.19
CA ALA A 57 -5.64 24.67 -14.47
C ALA A 57 -4.91 24.28 -15.77
N LEU A 58 -4.96 23.01 -16.18
CA LEU A 58 -4.27 22.47 -17.35
C LEU A 58 -5.20 22.16 -18.52
N GLY A 59 -6.50 22.46 -18.41
CA GLY A 59 -7.51 22.20 -19.45
C GLY A 59 -7.69 20.69 -19.73
N ALA A 60 -7.54 19.85 -18.71
CA ALA A 60 -7.55 18.39 -18.83
C ALA A 60 -8.82 17.79 -18.20
N PRO A 61 -9.60 16.97 -18.93
CA PRO A 61 -10.77 16.30 -18.40
C PRO A 61 -10.40 15.20 -17.37
N PRO A 62 -11.35 14.73 -16.54
CA PRO A 62 -11.12 13.67 -15.54
C PRO A 62 -10.46 12.41 -16.11
N SER A 63 -10.80 12.03 -17.36
CA SER A 63 -10.17 10.90 -18.06
C SER A 63 -8.67 11.05 -18.29
N GLN A 64 -8.15 12.28 -18.33
CA GLN A 64 -6.73 12.55 -18.46
C GLN A 64 -6.06 12.73 -17.10
N THR A 65 -6.70 13.42 -16.15
CA THR A 65 -6.14 13.61 -14.80
C THR A 65 -6.05 12.29 -14.03
N ALA A 66 -6.87 11.30 -14.33
CA ALA A 66 -6.76 9.95 -13.79
C ALA A 66 -5.37 9.30 -14.00
N TRP A 67 -4.61 9.72 -15.02
CA TRP A 67 -3.22 9.28 -15.21
C TRP A 67 -2.27 9.72 -14.08
N LEU A 68 -2.60 10.78 -13.36
CA LEU A 68 -1.85 11.21 -12.18
C LEU A 68 -1.92 10.17 -11.05
N VAL A 69 -3.03 9.48 -10.94
CA VAL A 69 -3.23 8.38 -9.98
C VAL A 69 -2.58 7.11 -10.51
N SER A 70 -2.96 6.71 -11.73
CA SER A 70 -2.50 5.46 -12.36
C SER A 70 -1.00 5.42 -12.58
N GLY A 71 -0.39 6.54 -12.99
CA GLY A 71 1.05 6.64 -13.21
C GLY A 71 1.86 6.39 -11.94
N LEU A 72 1.42 6.92 -10.81
CA LEU A 72 2.05 6.65 -9.51
C LEU A 72 1.94 5.16 -9.16
N TYR A 73 0.73 4.60 -9.23
CA TYR A 73 0.50 3.22 -8.80
C TYR A 73 1.15 2.21 -9.74
N LEU A 74 1.16 2.46 -11.05
CA LEU A 74 1.89 1.65 -12.02
C LEU A 74 3.37 1.61 -11.69
N ALA A 75 3.99 2.78 -11.50
CA ALA A 75 5.40 2.89 -11.13
C ALA A 75 5.69 2.20 -9.79
N THR A 76 4.77 2.31 -8.82
CA THR A 76 4.92 1.67 -7.52
C THR A 76 4.74 0.15 -7.60
N ALA A 77 3.75 -0.34 -8.38
CA ALA A 77 3.49 -1.77 -8.55
C ALA A 77 4.68 -2.51 -9.18
N VAL A 78 5.34 -1.87 -10.15
CA VAL A 78 6.56 -2.40 -10.77
C VAL A 78 7.78 -2.14 -9.87
N GLY A 79 7.88 -0.94 -9.32
CA GLY A 79 9.05 -0.47 -8.57
C GLY A 79 9.28 -1.22 -7.26
N GLN A 80 8.25 -1.56 -6.50
CA GLN A 80 8.42 -2.17 -5.17
C GLN A 80 9.16 -3.51 -5.18
N PRO A 81 8.81 -4.50 -6.01
CA PRO A 81 9.56 -5.75 -6.09
C PRO A 81 10.99 -5.55 -6.59
N VAL A 82 11.17 -4.66 -7.60
CA VAL A 82 12.48 -4.32 -8.16
C VAL A 82 13.39 -3.73 -7.08
N ILE A 83 12.91 -2.69 -6.41
CA ILE A 83 13.69 -1.97 -5.41
C ILE A 83 13.89 -2.85 -4.18
N GLY A 84 12.93 -3.71 -3.82
CA GLY A 84 13.10 -4.72 -2.79
C GLY A 84 14.33 -5.59 -3.04
N ARG A 85 14.48 -6.09 -4.27
CA ARG A 85 15.65 -6.87 -4.68
C ARG A 85 16.94 -6.05 -4.67
N LEU A 86 16.88 -4.80 -5.13
CA LEU A 86 18.03 -3.88 -5.07
C LEU A 86 18.45 -3.58 -3.62
N VAL A 87 17.50 -3.50 -2.69
CA VAL A 87 17.78 -3.33 -1.25
C VAL A 87 18.58 -4.51 -0.71
N ASP A 88 18.22 -5.74 -1.09
CA ASP A 88 18.94 -6.95 -0.68
C ASP A 88 20.38 -6.97 -1.26
N MET A 89 20.57 -6.47 -2.48
CA MET A 89 21.88 -6.47 -3.16
C MET A 89 22.79 -5.31 -2.73
N PHE A 90 22.26 -4.10 -2.66
CA PHE A 90 23.04 -2.85 -2.46
C PHE A 90 22.90 -2.26 -1.06
N GLY A 91 22.06 -2.86 -0.23
CA GLY A 91 21.79 -2.46 1.14
C GLY A 91 20.71 -1.39 1.31
N PRO A 92 19.99 -1.41 2.44
CA PRO A 92 18.81 -0.60 2.67
C PRO A 92 19.09 0.90 2.70
N ARG A 93 20.24 1.34 3.25
CA ARG A 93 20.58 2.75 3.37
C ARG A 93 20.72 3.45 2.01
N ARG A 94 21.44 2.81 1.07
CA ARG A 94 21.68 3.40 -0.26
C ARG A 94 20.37 3.59 -1.02
N LEU A 95 19.56 2.54 -1.06
CA LEU A 95 18.27 2.57 -1.78
C LEU A 95 17.27 3.53 -1.13
N TYR A 96 17.24 3.58 0.21
CA TYR A 96 16.42 4.56 0.93
C TYR A 96 16.80 6.01 0.54
N LEU A 97 18.09 6.35 0.55
CA LEU A 97 18.55 7.70 0.21
C LEU A 97 18.30 8.05 -1.26
N ILE A 98 18.58 7.13 -2.20
CA ILE A 98 18.30 7.34 -3.63
C ILE A 98 16.79 7.53 -3.85
N GLY A 99 15.96 6.62 -3.33
CA GLY A 99 14.49 6.72 -3.47
C GLY A 99 13.94 8.01 -2.88
N THR A 100 14.42 8.40 -1.70
CA THR A 100 14.00 9.65 -1.06
C THR A 100 14.45 10.88 -1.86
N ALA A 101 15.66 10.88 -2.43
CA ALA A 101 16.12 11.95 -3.33
C ALA A 101 15.24 12.04 -4.58
N MET A 102 14.86 10.89 -5.18
CA MET A 102 13.91 10.87 -6.30
C MET A 102 12.56 11.48 -5.93
N VAL A 103 12.04 11.25 -4.72
CA VAL A 103 10.80 11.89 -4.23
C VAL A 103 10.95 13.41 -4.20
N GLY A 104 12.06 13.93 -3.70
CA GLY A 104 12.34 15.37 -3.67
C GLY A 104 12.40 15.99 -5.07
N VAL A 105 13.12 15.34 -5.98
CA VAL A 105 13.22 15.76 -7.39
C VAL A 105 11.84 15.70 -8.05
N ALA A 106 11.07 14.64 -7.86
CA ALA A 106 9.72 14.52 -8.38
C ALA A 106 8.78 15.61 -7.84
N GLY A 107 8.92 15.96 -6.56
CA GLY A 107 8.18 17.06 -5.93
C GLY A 107 8.49 18.41 -6.59
N LEU A 108 9.77 18.71 -6.84
CA LEU A 108 10.19 19.92 -7.56
C LEU A 108 9.65 19.92 -9.00
N LEU A 109 9.86 18.84 -9.76
CA LEU A 109 9.37 18.73 -11.14
C LEU A 109 7.84 18.89 -11.20
N GLY A 110 7.10 18.27 -10.27
CA GLY A 110 5.65 18.39 -10.21
C GLY A 110 5.17 19.80 -9.88
N SER A 111 5.89 20.54 -9.02
CA SER A 111 5.52 21.91 -8.65
C SER A 111 5.70 22.92 -9.77
N VAL A 112 6.63 22.67 -10.71
CA VAL A 112 6.91 23.53 -11.87
C VAL A 112 6.39 22.96 -13.20
N ALA A 113 5.64 21.86 -13.17
CA ALA A 113 5.17 21.17 -14.37
C ALA A 113 4.32 22.12 -15.26
N PRO A 114 4.69 22.28 -16.57
CA PRO A 114 3.98 23.17 -17.48
C PRO A 114 2.72 22.54 -18.09
N ASN A 115 2.63 21.22 -18.08
CA ASN A 115 1.53 20.47 -18.67
C ASN A 115 1.29 19.15 -17.95
N LEU A 116 0.17 18.49 -18.29
CA LEU A 116 -0.23 17.23 -17.65
C LEU A 116 0.79 16.10 -17.90
N GLY A 117 1.39 16.00 -19.08
CA GLY A 117 2.38 14.97 -19.37
C GLY A 117 3.61 15.05 -18.48
N ALA A 118 4.15 16.25 -18.29
CA ALA A 118 5.26 16.50 -17.36
C ALA A 118 4.86 16.15 -15.91
N LEU A 119 3.63 16.45 -15.53
CA LEU A 119 3.11 16.14 -14.20
C LEU A 119 2.94 14.62 -13.99
N VAL A 120 2.46 13.89 -15.00
CA VAL A 120 2.40 12.41 -14.99
C VAL A 120 3.81 11.82 -14.90
N ALA A 121 4.78 12.33 -15.64
CA ALA A 121 6.17 11.88 -15.55
C ALA A 121 6.75 12.11 -14.14
N ALA A 122 6.47 13.27 -13.52
CA ALA A 122 6.84 13.53 -12.13
C ALA A 122 6.17 12.54 -11.16
N ARG A 123 4.91 12.17 -11.38
CA ARG A 123 4.18 11.14 -10.59
C ARG A 123 4.78 9.75 -10.75
N VAL A 124 5.20 9.35 -11.96
CA VAL A 124 5.91 8.08 -12.20
C VAL A 124 7.24 8.07 -11.45
N LEU A 125 8.03 9.13 -11.55
CA LEU A 125 9.30 9.25 -10.81
C LEU A 125 9.06 9.17 -9.29
N LEU A 126 8.02 9.81 -8.79
CA LEU A 126 7.60 9.78 -7.39
C LEU A 126 7.20 8.36 -6.95
N GLY A 127 6.49 7.61 -7.79
CA GLY A 127 6.14 6.21 -7.56
C GLY A 127 7.37 5.32 -7.38
N PHE A 128 8.35 5.42 -8.26
CA PHE A 128 9.64 4.71 -8.09
C PHE A 128 10.37 5.15 -6.82
N GLY A 129 10.43 6.46 -6.55
CA GLY A 129 11.10 6.99 -5.35
C GLY A 129 10.48 6.48 -4.05
N THR A 130 9.16 6.50 -3.93
CA THR A 130 8.44 6.04 -2.73
C THR A 130 8.50 4.52 -2.54
N SER A 131 8.80 3.75 -3.60
CA SER A 131 8.93 2.29 -3.55
C SER A 131 10.12 1.80 -2.71
N ALA A 132 11.11 2.66 -2.42
CA ALA A 132 12.33 2.25 -1.71
C ALA A 132 12.17 2.18 -0.18
N ALA A 133 11.35 3.02 0.40
CA ALA A 133 11.32 3.22 1.85
C ALA A 133 10.81 2.00 2.62
N TYR A 134 9.74 1.35 2.12
CA TYR A 134 9.15 0.20 2.80
C TYR A 134 10.04 -1.06 2.76
N PRO A 135 10.58 -1.51 1.61
CA PRO A 135 11.52 -2.62 1.59
C PRO A 135 12.77 -2.35 2.44
N ALA A 136 13.29 -1.13 2.42
CA ALA A 136 14.43 -0.76 3.26
C ALA A 136 14.09 -0.85 4.75
N ALA A 137 12.89 -0.39 5.17
CA ALA A 137 12.44 -0.51 6.55
C ALA A 137 12.27 -1.98 6.97
N MET A 138 11.71 -2.83 6.12
CA MET A 138 11.56 -4.26 6.40
C MET A 138 12.91 -4.96 6.54
N HIS A 139 13.85 -4.69 5.65
CA HIS A 139 15.21 -5.23 5.72
C HIS A 139 15.94 -4.80 7.01
N LEU A 140 15.84 -3.52 7.38
CA LEU A 140 16.42 -3.00 8.62
C LEU A 140 15.80 -3.63 9.87
N THR A 141 14.47 -3.79 9.88
CA THR A 141 13.74 -4.42 10.99
C THR A 141 14.20 -5.87 11.18
N ARG A 142 14.35 -6.63 10.09
CA ARG A 142 14.84 -8.01 10.13
C ARG A 142 16.29 -8.10 10.58
N SER A 143 17.16 -7.28 10.00
CA SER A 143 18.58 -7.21 10.36
C SER A 143 18.80 -6.88 11.83
N GLU A 144 17.93 -6.04 12.40
CA GLU A 144 17.99 -5.67 13.81
C GLU A 144 17.41 -6.77 14.72
N ALA A 145 16.38 -7.50 14.26
CA ALA A 145 15.87 -8.69 14.95
C ALA A 145 16.93 -9.78 15.02
N ASP A 146 17.61 -10.05 13.90
CA ASP A 146 18.73 -11.02 13.84
C ASP A 146 19.89 -10.61 14.77
N ARG A 147 20.19 -9.29 14.85
CA ARG A 147 21.24 -8.75 15.75
C ARG A 147 20.90 -8.91 17.24
N THR A 148 19.63 -8.73 17.59
CA THR A 148 19.17 -8.76 18.99
C THR A 148 18.75 -10.14 19.47
N GLY A 149 18.70 -11.15 18.55
CA GLY A 149 18.21 -12.50 18.85
C GLY A 149 16.74 -12.56 19.30
N ARG A 150 15.98 -11.49 19.06
CA ARG A 150 14.55 -11.38 19.40
C ARG A 150 13.72 -11.47 18.13
N ASP A 151 12.60 -12.16 18.21
CA ASP A 151 11.60 -12.14 17.14
C ASP A 151 11.23 -10.69 16.76
N SER A 152 10.93 -10.49 15.49
CA SER A 152 10.63 -9.18 14.88
C SER A 152 9.87 -8.26 15.84
N PRO A 153 10.34 -7.02 16.09
CA PRO A 153 9.71 -6.12 17.04
C PRO A 153 8.34 -5.68 16.52
N ALA A 154 7.30 -6.42 16.93
CA ALA A 154 5.90 -6.18 16.55
C ALA A 154 5.50 -4.70 16.72
N GLY A 155 6.08 -4.02 17.72
CA GLY A 155 5.87 -2.60 17.96
C GLY A 155 6.37 -1.69 16.85
N VAL A 156 7.49 -2.03 16.19
CA VAL A 156 8.03 -1.23 15.06
C VAL A 156 7.15 -1.41 13.82
N LEU A 157 6.77 -2.65 13.51
CA LEU A 157 5.87 -2.94 12.39
C LEU A 157 4.50 -2.28 12.60
N ALA A 158 3.97 -2.33 13.82
CA ALA A 158 2.74 -1.63 14.18
C ALA A 158 2.89 -0.11 14.02
N ALA A 159 4.00 0.48 14.44
CA ALA A 159 4.26 1.92 14.27
C ALA A 159 4.29 2.32 12.79
N LEU A 160 4.95 1.53 11.91
CA LEU A 160 4.97 1.76 10.47
C LEU A 160 3.57 1.68 9.86
N ALA A 161 2.80 0.65 10.21
CA ALA A 161 1.44 0.44 9.70
C ALA A 161 0.49 1.56 10.16
N VAL A 162 0.50 1.89 11.46
CA VAL A 162 -0.33 2.96 12.03
C VAL A 162 0.02 4.32 11.43
N SER A 163 1.30 4.64 11.29
CA SER A 163 1.74 5.91 10.70
C SER A 163 1.27 6.04 9.25
N ALA A 164 1.46 4.99 8.43
CA ALA A 164 1.01 4.98 7.05
C ALA A 164 -0.51 5.11 6.94
N GLN A 165 -1.26 4.40 7.80
CA GLN A 165 -2.72 4.47 7.84
C GLN A 165 -3.21 5.85 8.29
N THR A 166 -2.62 6.42 9.34
CA THR A 166 -2.96 7.77 9.83
C THR A 166 -2.78 8.82 8.75
N VAL A 167 -1.69 8.73 8.00
CA VAL A 167 -1.39 9.68 6.91
C VAL A 167 -2.35 9.48 5.73
N SER A 168 -2.66 8.24 5.35
CA SER A 168 -3.69 7.97 4.32
C SER A 168 -5.04 8.60 4.68
N VAL A 169 -5.34 8.61 5.97
CA VAL A 169 -6.57 9.14 6.57
C VAL A 169 -6.61 10.66 6.51
N ILE A 170 -5.55 11.33 6.93
CA ILE A 170 -5.48 12.80 7.03
C ILE A 170 -5.17 13.44 5.65
N GLY A 171 -4.64 12.66 4.72
CA GLY A 171 -4.11 13.13 3.44
C GLY A 171 -5.05 14.02 2.64
N PRO A 172 -6.31 13.63 2.37
CA PRO A 172 -7.23 14.48 1.60
C PRO A 172 -7.50 15.83 2.27
N THR A 173 -7.69 15.83 3.59
CA THR A 173 -7.89 17.08 4.35
C THR A 173 -6.65 17.96 4.32
N LEU A 174 -5.46 17.37 4.52
CA LEU A 174 -4.19 18.10 4.40
C LEU A 174 -3.97 18.64 2.99
N GLY A 175 -4.27 17.82 1.97
CA GLY A 175 -4.20 18.22 0.57
C GLY A 175 -5.11 19.39 0.26
N GLY A 176 -6.36 19.35 0.70
CA GLY A 176 -7.33 20.43 0.54
C GLY A 176 -6.87 21.74 1.19
N LEU A 177 -6.34 21.67 2.42
CA LEU A 177 -5.79 22.82 3.11
C LEU A 177 -4.57 23.42 2.38
N LEU A 178 -3.64 22.59 1.92
CA LEU A 178 -2.47 23.03 1.16
C LEU A 178 -2.88 23.70 -0.16
N ILE A 179 -3.89 23.15 -0.85
CA ILE A 179 -4.42 23.76 -2.09
C ILE A 179 -5.05 25.12 -1.79
N GLY A 180 -5.79 25.24 -0.69
CA GLY A 180 -6.38 26.51 -0.25
C GLY A 180 -5.35 27.59 0.07
N LEU A 181 -4.14 27.21 0.56
CA LEU A 181 -3.06 28.13 0.91
C LEU A 181 -2.21 28.59 -0.29
N GLY A 182 -1.97 27.71 -1.27
CA GLY A 182 -1.02 28.01 -2.35
C GLY A 182 -1.30 27.31 -3.67
N GLY A 183 -2.52 26.85 -3.88
CA GLY A 183 -2.95 26.14 -5.10
C GLY A 183 -2.43 24.69 -5.16
N TRP A 184 -2.83 23.98 -6.22
CA TRP A 184 -2.54 22.55 -6.38
C TRP A 184 -1.05 22.20 -6.42
N ARG A 185 -0.18 23.15 -6.79
CA ARG A 185 1.29 22.93 -6.85
C ARG A 185 1.89 22.66 -5.49
N THR A 186 1.28 23.12 -4.41
CA THR A 186 1.77 22.90 -3.03
C THR A 186 1.77 21.45 -2.60
N ILE A 187 0.87 20.60 -3.13
CA ILE A 187 0.86 19.16 -2.82
C ILE A 187 2.10 18.44 -3.37
N PHE A 188 2.72 18.95 -4.44
CA PHE A 188 3.98 18.45 -4.95
C PHE A 188 5.15 19.06 -4.18
N LEU A 189 5.09 20.35 -3.91
CA LEU A 189 6.15 21.09 -3.21
C LEU A 189 6.39 20.54 -1.79
N VAL A 190 5.36 20.06 -1.08
CA VAL A 190 5.49 19.48 0.26
C VAL A 190 6.44 18.26 0.29
N ASN A 191 6.64 17.58 -0.85
CA ASN A 191 7.60 16.49 -0.93
C ASN A 191 9.05 16.95 -0.76
N VAL A 192 9.37 18.20 -1.04
CA VAL A 192 10.73 18.73 -0.91
C VAL A 192 11.18 18.74 0.56
N PRO A 193 10.49 19.44 1.50
CA PRO A 193 10.86 19.40 2.90
C PRO A 193 10.76 17.98 3.51
N LEU A 194 9.76 17.19 3.10
CA LEU A 194 9.63 15.79 3.57
C LEU A 194 10.82 14.93 3.13
N SER A 195 11.19 15.01 1.85
CA SER A 195 12.34 14.26 1.34
C SER A 195 13.66 14.74 1.96
N LEU A 196 13.83 16.03 2.17
CA LEU A 196 14.99 16.59 2.85
C LEU A 196 15.10 16.05 4.29
N ALA A 197 14.00 16.04 5.04
CA ALA A 197 13.96 15.47 6.37
C ALA A 197 14.31 13.96 6.35
N CYS A 198 13.75 13.19 5.39
CA CYS A 198 14.09 11.77 5.19
C CYS A 198 15.57 11.59 4.83
N LEU A 199 16.13 12.41 3.94
CA LEU A 199 17.55 12.35 3.55
C LEU A 199 18.47 12.63 4.73
N VAL A 200 18.21 13.68 5.49
CA VAL A 200 19.00 14.04 6.67
C VAL A 200 18.93 12.93 7.72
N LEU A 201 17.73 12.50 8.10
CA LEU A 201 17.54 11.44 9.09
C LEU A 201 18.13 10.10 8.60
N GLY A 202 17.92 9.75 7.32
CA GLY A 202 18.48 8.56 6.71
C GLY A 202 20.01 8.57 6.66
N ALA A 203 20.61 9.70 6.27
CA ALA A 203 22.05 9.85 6.22
C ALA A 203 22.71 9.77 7.61
N LEU A 204 22.06 10.34 8.64
CA LEU A 204 22.59 10.41 10.00
C LEU A 204 22.36 9.12 10.80
N ARG A 205 21.20 8.46 10.61
CA ARG A 205 20.75 7.37 11.50
C ARG A 205 20.81 5.98 10.89
N LEU A 206 20.73 5.84 9.55
CA LEU A 206 20.78 4.52 8.94
C LEU A 206 22.24 3.98 8.91
N PRO A 207 22.43 2.71 9.27
CA PRO A 207 23.77 2.11 9.36
C PRO A 207 24.42 2.00 7.97
N LYS A 208 25.73 2.27 7.91
CA LYS A 208 26.55 2.04 6.70
C LYS A 208 26.75 0.54 6.50
N ALA A 209 26.80 0.09 5.25
CA ALA A 209 26.91 -1.33 4.88
C ALA A 209 28.02 -2.12 5.63
N ASN A 210 29.16 -1.47 5.90
CA ASN A 210 30.27 -2.09 6.63
C ASN A 210 29.97 -2.47 8.10
N LYS A 211 28.96 -1.86 8.72
CA LYS A 211 28.55 -2.21 10.11
C LYS A 211 27.61 -3.42 10.14
N ILE A 212 26.82 -3.62 9.11
CA ILE A 212 25.90 -4.77 9.01
C ILE A 212 26.68 -6.06 8.80
N ALA A 213 27.71 -6.06 7.94
CA ALA A 213 28.57 -7.20 7.69
C ALA A 213 29.40 -7.62 8.92
N LYS A 214 29.89 -6.65 9.72
CA LYS A 214 30.62 -6.92 10.96
C LYS A 214 29.76 -7.44 12.11
N GLY A 215 28.49 -7.05 12.19
CA GLY A 215 27.54 -7.57 13.19
C GLY A 215 27.16 -9.04 12.94
N ALA A 216 27.00 -9.42 11.68
CA ALA A 216 26.74 -10.81 11.30
C ALA A 216 27.95 -11.75 11.51
N SER A 217 29.20 -11.24 11.35
CA SER A 217 30.41 -12.00 11.61
C SER A 217 30.76 -12.13 13.11
N GLY A 218 30.30 -11.18 13.94
CA GLY A 218 30.58 -11.19 15.38
C GLY A 218 29.72 -12.11 16.21
N ALA A 219 28.49 -12.41 15.73
CA ALA A 219 27.55 -13.29 16.42
C ALA A 219 27.84 -14.80 16.18
N ASN A 220 28.63 -15.15 15.16
CA ASN A 220 28.97 -16.54 14.81
C ASN A 220 30.41 -16.93 15.21
N GLY A 221 31.06 -16.17 16.10
CA GLY A 221 32.43 -16.31 16.48
C GLY A 221 32.71 -17.28 17.63
N VAL A 222 31.86 -18.24 17.97
CA VAL A 222 32.15 -19.33 18.88
C VAL A 222 31.65 -20.64 18.29
N ASP A 223 32.61 -21.50 17.95
CA ASP A 223 32.51 -22.95 17.70
C ASP A 223 31.54 -23.46 16.62
N ARG A 224 31.91 -23.25 15.35
CA ARG A 224 31.62 -24.24 14.29
C ARG A 224 32.85 -24.51 13.44
N ALA A 225 33.91 -24.91 14.08
CA ALA A 225 34.96 -25.68 13.44
C ALA A 225 34.49 -27.15 13.38
N ALA A 226 34.52 -27.72 12.18
CA ALA A 226 34.32 -29.12 11.85
C ALA A 226 32.85 -29.60 11.70
N GLY A 227 32.45 -29.72 10.45
CA GLY A 227 31.49 -30.74 10.02
C GLY A 227 30.10 -30.26 9.58
N SER A 228 30.04 -29.55 8.48
CA SER A 228 29.03 -29.75 7.42
C SER A 228 29.33 -28.76 6.29
N GLY A 229 29.56 -29.31 5.08
CA GLY A 229 29.80 -28.53 3.86
C GLY A 229 28.57 -27.65 3.54
N GLY A 230 28.51 -26.48 4.14
CA GLY A 230 27.60 -25.44 3.75
C GLY A 230 28.08 -24.89 2.41
N ALA A 231 27.33 -25.20 1.34
CA ALA A 231 27.54 -24.59 0.05
C ALA A 231 27.64 -23.05 0.20
N PRO A 232 28.57 -22.37 -0.52
CA PRO A 232 28.64 -20.93 -0.52
C PRO A 232 27.27 -20.38 -0.90
N VAL A 233 26.76 -19.43 -0.11
CA VAL A 233 25.56 -18.67 -0.49
C VAL A 233 25.84 -18.11 -1.87
N PRO A 234 25.05 -18.46 -2.92
CA PRO A 234 25.33 -18.03 -4.27
C PRO A 234 25.35 -16.52 -4.32
N ALA A 235 26.51 -15.96 -4.69
CA ALA A 235 26.63 -14.56 -5.02
C ALA A 235 25.72 -14.21 -6.19
N ALA A 236 25.05 -13.06 -6.11
CA ALA A 236 24.28 -12.44 -7.17
C ALA A 236 23.13 -13.32 -7.76
N ARG A 237 22.10 -13.54 -6.97
CA ARG A 237 20.80 -13.93 -7.51
C ARG A 237 20.37 -12.86 -8.52
N GLY A 238 20.24 -13.25 -9.80
CA GLY A 238 19.93 -12.33 -10.88
C GLY A 238 18.56 -11.66 -10.69
N ILE A 239 18.47 -10.38 -11.05
CA ILE A 239 17.18 -9.70 -11.14
C ILE A 239 16.45 -10.26 -12.37
N ASP A 240 15.21 -10.71 -12.22
CA ASP A 240 14.40 -11.12 -13.37
C ASP A 240 13.88 -9.90 -14.16
N LEU A 241 14.81 -9.21 -14.83
CA LEU A 241 14.48 -8.05 -15.66
C LEU A 241 13.43 -8.37 -16.75
N PRO A 242 13.49 -9.53 -17.45
CA PRO A 242 12.45 -9.84 -18.42
C PRO A 242 11.08 -10.09 -17.80
N GLY A 243 10.99 -10.77 -16.63
CA GLY A 243 9.72 -10.93 -15.91
C GLY A 243 9.12 -9.58 -15.52
N MET A 244 9.97 -8.69 -15.01
CA MET A 244 9.56 -7.32 -14.65
C MET A 244 9.09 -6.52 -15.87
N ALA A 245 9.79 -6.62 -16.99
CA ALA A 245 9.42 -5.94 -18.24
C ALA A 245 8.08 -6.45 -18.79
N LEU A 246 7.85 -7.77 -18.77
CA LEU A 246 6.59 -8.39 -19.18
C LEU A 246 5.43 -7.97 -18.27
N PHE A 247 5.64 -7.93 -16.95
CA PHE A 247 4.65 -7.45 -16.00
C PHE A 247 4.32 -5.97 -16.20
N ALA A 248 5.33 -5.13 -16.40
CA ALA A 248 5.13 -3.73 -16.72
C ALA A 248 4.38 -3.55 -18.05
N ALA A 249 4.74 -4.30 -19.10
CA ALA A 249 4.07 -4.25 -20.39
C ALA A 249 2.60 -4.67 -20.30
N LEU A 250 2.30 -5.75 -19.55
CA LEU A 250 0.94 -6.18 -19.24
C LEU A 250 0.13 -5.05 -18.61
N LEU A 251 0.65 -4.46 -17.52
CA LEU A 251 -0.06 -3.41 -16.79
C LEU A 251 -0.24 -2.14 -17.61
N VAL A 252 0.80 -1.72 -18.34
CA VAL A 252 0.74 -0.53 -19.19
C VAL A 252 -0.30 -0.73 -20.30
N ALA A 253 -0.23 -1.83 -21.04
CA ALA A 253 -1.16 -2.10 -22.15
C ALA A 253 -2.61 -2.16 -21.65
N LEU A 254 -2.85 -2.89 -20.55
CA LEU A 254 -4.17 -2.99 -19.94
C LEU A 254 -4.68 -1.62 -19.48
N MET A 255 -3.81 -0.83 -18.85
CA MET A 255 -4.19 0.47 -18.30
C MET A 255 -4.49 1.50 -19.39
N VAL A 256 -3.67 1.55 -20.43
CA VAL A 256 -3.90 2.44 -21.58
C VAL A 256 -5.26 2.14 -22.22
N PHE A 257 -5.58 0.85 -22.41
CA PHE A 257 -6.87 0.44 -22.95
C PHE A 257 -8.05 0.82 -22.03
N LEU A 258 -7.94 0.51 -20.72
CA LEU A 258 -9.03 0.78 -19.77
C LEU A 258 -9.33 2.27 -19.59
N MET A 259 -8.34 3.13 -19.73
CA MET A 259 -8.54 4.59 -19.60
C MET A 259 -9.18 5.23 -20.85
N LYS A 260 -9.05 4.61 -22.02
CA LYS A 260 -9.69 5.07 -23.27
C LYS A 260 -10.05 3.85 -24.13
N PRO A 261 -11.13 3.13 -23.79
CA PRO A 261 -11.52 1.95 -24.56
C PRO A 261 -12.09 2.37 -25.91
N ARG A 262 -11.26 2.31 -26.96
CA ARG A 262 -11.66 2.53 -28.34
C ARG A 262 -11.58 1.23 -29.10
N ALA A 263 -12.50 1.01 -30.03
CA ALA A 263 -12.47 -0.18 -30.87
C ALA A 263 -11.18 -0.27 -31.72
N GLU A 264 -10.60 0.88 -32.06
CA GLU A 264 -9.34 1.00 -32.80
C GLU A 264 -8.15 0.46 -31.99
N ASP A 265 -8.20 0.52 -30.67
CA ASP A 265 -7.15 0.13 -29.73
C ASP A 265 -7.25 -1.36 -29.32
N TRP A 266 -7.98 -2.20 -30.10
CA TRP A 266 -8.18 -3.63 -29.82
C TRP A 266 -6.88 -4.42 -29.66
N TYR A 267 -5.77 -3.93 -30.22
CA TYR A 267 -4.43 -4.52 -30.08
C TYR A 267 -3.88 -4.43 -28.65
N LEU A 268 -4.31 -3.43 -27.86
CA LEU A 268 -3.84 -3.25 -26.48
C LEU A 268 -4.25 -4.39 -25.55
N PRO A 269 -5.54 -4.83 -25.47
CA PRO A 269 -5.91 -6.00 -24.68
C PRO A 269 -5.26 -7.28 -25.21
N VAL A 270 -5.03 -7.42 -26.50
CA VAL A 270 -4.29 -8.55 -27.06
C VAL A 270 -2.83 -8.51 -26.61
N LEU A 271 -2.18 -7.35 -26.66
CA LEU A 271 -0.82 -7.18 -26.16
C LEU A 271 -0.74 -7.46 -24.65
N ALA A 272 -1.71 -6.99 -23.86
CA ALA A 272 -1.81 -7.29 -22.44
C ALA A 272 -1.95 -8.79 -22.19
N LEU A 273 -2.79 -9.49 -22.95
CA LEU A 273 -2.98 -10.94 -22.86
C LEU A 273 -1.68 -11.70 -23.20
N LEU A 274 -1.01 -11.31 -24.29
CA LEU A 274 0.25 -11.92 -24.73
C LEU A 274 1.38 -11.68 -23.71
N ALA A 275 1.51 -10.44 -23.23
CA ALA A 275 2.47 -10.10 -22.18
C ALA A 275 2.18 -10.86 -20.88
N GLY A 276 0.91 -11.00 -20.51
CA GLY A 276 0.46 -11.77 -19.34
C GLY A 276 0.74 -13.27 -19.48
N ALA A 277 0.49 -13.85 -20.65
CA ALA A 277 0.79 -15.25 -20.93
C ALA A 277 2.31 -15.50 -20.93
N ALA A 278 3.09 -14.64 -21.56
CA ALA A 278 4.55 -14.72 -21.57
C ALA A 278 5.12 -14.52 -20.14
N PHE A 279 4.57 -13.59 -19.37
CA PHE A 279 4.89 -13.40 -17.97
C PHE A 279 4.60 -14.66 -17.15
N ALA A 280 3.38 -15.21 -17.24
CA ALA A 280 2.99 -16.41 -16.52
C ALA A 280 3.87 -17.61 -16.89
N GLN A 281 4.12 -17.82 -18.20
CA GLN A 281 4.99 -18.90 -18.67
C GLN A 281 6.42 -18.76 -18.10
N ARG A 282 6.95 -17.54 -18.06
CA ARG A 282 8.29 -17.27 -17.53
C ARG A 282 8.34 -17.52 -16.02
N GLU A 283 7.42 -16.92 -15.25
CA GLU A 283 7.33 -17.04 -13.80
C GLU A 283 7.19 -18.49 -13.32
N LEU A 284 6.53 -19.33 -14.12
CA LEU A 284 6.39 -20.76 -13.85
C LEU A 284 7.66 -21.58 -14.18
N ARG A 285 8.57 -21.06 -15.01
CA ARG A 285 9.79 -21.78 -15.43
C ARG A 285 11.06 -21.35 -14.69
N VAL A 286 11.13 -20.08 -14.30
CA VAL A 286 12.32 -19.52 -13.65
C VAL A 286 12.41 -19.99 -12.19
N PRO A 287 13.58 -20.42 -11.69
CA PRO A 287 13.74 -20.85 -10.29
C PRO A 287 13.49 -19.73 -9.28
N GLU A 288 13.85 -18.49 -9.63
CA GLU A 288 13.63 -17.28 -8.81
C GLU A 288 12.79 -16.28 -9.60
N PRO A 289 11.45 -16.45 -9.62
CA PRO A 289 10.55 -15.60 -10.36
C PRO A 289 10.45 -14.20 -9.71
N PHE A 290 10.07 -13.21 -10.54
CA PHE A 290 9.75 -11.85 -10.08
C PHE A 290 8.52 -11.86 -9.14
N ILE A 291 7.46 -12.58 -9.54
CA ILE A 291 6.27 -12.86 -8.74
C ILE A 291 6.04 -14.39 -8.76
N ASP A 292 6.16 -15.05 -7.62
CA ASP A 292 6.00 -16.51 -7.58
C ASP A 292 4.53 -16.94 -7.80
N LEU A 293 4.17 -17.17 -9.06
CA LEU A 293 2.83 -17.61 -9.46
C LEU A 293 2.49 -19.03 -8.95
N ARG A 294 3.49 -19.82 -8.54
CA ARG A 294 3.26 -21.15 -7.94
C ARG A 294 2.60 -21.00 -6.57
N VAL A 295 2.91 -19.92 -5.84
CA VAL A 295 2.22 -19.54 -4.60
C VAL A 295 0.73 -19.26 -4.85
N LEU A 296 0.42 -18.68 -6.01
CA LEU A 296 -0.96 -18.40 -6.41
C LEU A 296 -1.72 -19.67 -6.82
N GLY A 297 -1.11 -20.56 -7.63
CA GLY A 297 -1.80 -21.71 -8.24
C GLY A 297 -2.12 -22.86 -7.27
N GLY A 298 -1.42 -22.95 -6.14
CA GLY A 298 -1.56 -24.05 -5.17
C GLY A 298 -2.42 -23.75 -3.94
N ASN A 299 -2.82 -22.49 -3.73
CA ASN A 299 -3.49 -22.05 -2.50
C ASN A 299 -4.74 -21.19 -2.78
N GLY A 300 -5.88 -21.86 -2.99
CA GLY A 300 -7.16 -21.19 -3.26
C GLY A 300 -7.57 -20.14 -2.21
N PRO A 301 -7.44 -20.41 -0.90
CA PRO A 301 -7.69 -19.39 0.14
C PRO A 301 -6.84 -18.14 0.00
N LEU A 302 -5.57 -18.28 -0.31
CA LEU A 302 -4.67 -17.14 -0.52
C LEU A 302 -5.05 -16.35 -1.77
N LEU A 303 -5.43 -17.03 -2.85
CA LEU A 303 -5.94 -16.39 -4.07
C LEU A 303 -7.23 -15.60 -3.79
N ALA A 304 -8.17 -16.17 -3.01
CA ALA A 304 -9.37 -15.47 -2.57
C ALA A 304 -9.02 -14.22 -1.73
N THR A 305 -7.97 -14.27 -0.92
CA THR A 305 -7.49 -13.10 -0.15
C THR A 305 -6.94 -12.00 -1.06
N PHE A 306 -6.20 -12.34 -2.12
CA PHE A 306 -5.74 -11.36 -3.10
C PHE A 306 -6.91 -10.74 -3.89
N LEU A 307 -7.89 -11.56 -4.30
CA LEU A 307 -9.08 -11.03 -4.97
C LEU A 307 -9.90 -10.11 -4.06
N ARG A 308 -10.08 -10.48 -2.78
CA ARG A 308 -10.74 -9.60 -1.78
C ARG A 308 -9.97 -8.27 -1.60
N GLN A 309 -8.64 -8.33 -1.59
CA GLN A 309 -7.80 -7.14 -1.50
C GLN A 309 -8.03 -6.22 -2.71
N PHE A 310 -7.99 -6.78 -3.92
CA PHE A 310 -8.27 -6.06 -5.16
C PHE A 310 -9.64 -5.38 -5.12
N LEU A 311 -10.72 -6.13 -4.85
CA LEU A 311 -12.09 -5.62 -4.82
C LEU A 311 -12.29 -4.55 -3.74
N SER A 312 -11.76 -4.77 -2.53
CA SER A 312 -11.85 -3.80 -1.44
C SER A 312 -11.19 -2.48 -1.79
N TYR A 313 -10.01 -2.54 -2.40
CA TYR A 313 -9.28 -1.31 -2.74
C TYR A 313 -9.79 -0.65 -4.02
N THR A 314 -10.32 -1.41 -4.98
CA THR A 314 -11.06 -0.83 -6.13
C THR A 314 -12.20 0.05 -5.63
N THR A 315 -13.05 -0.48 -4.75
CA THR A 315 -14.19 0.30 -4.21
C THR A 315 -13.73 1.46 -3.33
N ALA A 316 -12.72 1.25 -2.48
CA ALA A 316 -12.22 2.31 -1.58
C ALA A 316 -11.61 3.49 -2.34
N TYR A 317 -10.82 3.21 -3.39
CA TYR A 317 -10.19 4.27 -4.19
C TYR A 317 -11.16 4.91 -5.20
N ALA A 318 -12.11 4.15 -5.76
CA ALA A 318 -13.20 4.72 -6.57
C ALA A 318 -14.05 5.68 -5.74
N PHE A 319 -14.36 5.34 -4.50
CA PHE A 319 -14.98 6.29 -3.58
C PHE A 319 -14.09 7.51 -3.33
N LEU A 320 -12.84 7.30 -2.96
CA LEU A 320 -11.93 8.38 -2.60
C LEU A 320 -11.77 9.39 -3.74
N TYR A 321 -11.50 8.92 -4.95
CA TYR A 321 -11.25 9.80 -6.09
C TYR A 321 -12.54 10.29 -6.74
N GLY A 322 -13.48 9.41 -7.04
CA GLY A 322 -14.68 9.76 -7.75
C GLY A 322 -15.65 10.61 -6.91
N PHE A 323 -15.83 10.25 -5.63
CA PHE A 323 -16.67 11.08 -4.74
C PHE A 323 -16.06 12.46 -4.53
N THR A 324 -14.72 12.56 -4.41
CA THR A 324 -14.04 13.85 -4.30
C THR A 324 -14.23 14.71 -5.55
N GLN A 325 -14.03 14.14 -6.74
CA GLN A 325 -14.24 14.87 -8.00
C GLN A 325 -15.70 15.34 -8.11
N TRP A 326 -16.67 14.52 -7.76
CA TRP A 326 -18.08 14.93 -7.75
C TRP A 326 -18.36 16.02 -6.70
N LEU A 327 -17.73 15.99 -5.53
CA LEU A 327 -17.85 17.07 -4.54
C LEU A 327 -17.35 18.41 -5.11
N GLU A 328 -16.29 18.38 -5.89
CA GLU A 328 -15.69 19.59 -6.46
C GLU A 328 -16.44 20.06 -7.73
N GLU A 329 -16.68 19.19 -8.72
CA GLU A 329 -17.35 19.56 -9.98
C GLU A 329 -18.87 19.54 -9.88
N GLY A 330 -19.44 18.42 -9.40
CA GLY A 330 -20.90 18.22 -9.35
C GLY A 330 -21.60 19.05 -8.26
N ARG A 331 -20.86 19.42 -7.17
CA ARG A 331 -21.35 20.21 -6.05
C ARG A 331 -20.77 21.61 -6.00
N GLY A 332 -19.72 21.88 -6.77
CA GLY A 332 -19.03 23.17 -6.76
C GLY A 332 -18.27 23.47 -5.46
N LEU A 333 -17.90 22.46 -4.67
CA LEU A 333 -17.10 22.67 -3.48
C LEU A 333 -15.62 22.89 -3.86
N HIS A 334 -14.99 23.87 -3.23
CA HIS A 334 -13.54 24.00 -3.38
C HIS A 334 -12.79 22.87 -2.62
N ALA A 335 -11.59 22.53 -3.07
CA ALA A 335 -10.79 21.39 -2.60
C ALA A 335 -10.65 21.31 -1.07
N ALA A 336 -10.53 22.46 -0.38
CA ALA A 336 -10.46 22.48 1.08
C ALA A 336 -11.77 21.98 1.73
N ALA A 337 -12.93 22.38 1.20
CA ALA A 337 -14.23 21.94 1.69
C ALA A 337 -14.46 20.46 1.37
N ALA A 338 -14.11 20.00 0.16
CA ALA A 338 -14.16 18.59 -0.21
C ALA A 338 -13.29 17.74 0.72
N GLY A 339 -12.07 18.17 1.03
CA GLY A 339 -11.18 17.53 1.99
C GLY A 339 -11.77 17.43 3.40
N LEU A 340 -12.50 18.46 3.86
CA LEU A 340 -13.19 18.44 5.16
C LEU A 340 -14.39 17.48 5.17
N VAL A 341 -15.14 17.39 4.08
CA VAL A 341 -16.25 16.41 3.92
C VAL A 341 -15.73 14.97 3.98
N LEU A 342 -14.49 14.70 3.57
CA LEU A 342 -13.85 13.39 3.65
C LEU A 342 -13.25 13.08 5.03
N LEU A 343 -13.16 14.03 5.94
CA LEU A 343 -12.59 13.80 7.27
C LEU A 343 -13.32 12.70 8.06
N PRO A 344 -14.66 12.61 8.07
CA PRO A 344 -15.39 11.52 8.73
C PRO A 344 -15.06 10.13 8.18
N LEU A 345 -14.87 9.97 6.86
CA LEU A 345 -14.36 8.72 6.25
C LEU A 345 -13.11 8.25 6.97
N SER A 346 -12.20 9.14 7.08
CA SER A 346 -10.86 8.93 7.59
C SER A 346 -10.85 8.61 9.09
N LEU A 347 -11.57 9.42 9.87
CA LEU A 347 -11.70 9.22 11.32
C LEU A 347 -12.39 7.90 11.65
N THR A 348 -13.47 7.57 10.94
CA THR A 348 -14.18 6.29 11.14
C THR A 348 -13.28 5.12 10.81
N GLY A 349 -12.55 5.16 9.69
CA GLY A 349 -11.61 4.10 9.32
C GLY A 349 -10.53 3.87 10.38
N LEU A 350 -9.96 4.95 10.92
CA LEU A 350 -8.96 4.89 11.98
C LEU A 350 -9.54 4.31 13.27
N LEU A 351 -10.69 4.81 13.71
CA LEU A 351 -11.38 4.34 14.93
C LEU A 351 -11.73 2.87 14.83
N VAL A 352 -12.33 2.45 13.72
CA VAL A 352 -12.71 1.05 13.49
C VAL A 352 -11.47 0.15 13.48
N SER A 353 -10.38 0.55 12.82
CA SER A 353 -9.12 -0.18 12.85
C SER A 353 -8.54 -0.29 14.26
N ALA A 354 -8.57 0.79 15.04
CA ALA A 354 -8.05 0.81 16.42
C ALA A 354 -8.86 -0.10 17.35
N ILE A 355 -10.20 -0.04 17.28
CA ILE A 355 -11.10 -0.83 18.14
C ILE A 355 -11.06 -2.32 17.76
N THR A 356 -11.01 -2.62 16.45
CA THR A 356 -11.10 -4.00 15.97
C THR A 356 -9.74 -4.66 15.74
N GLY A 357 -8.65 -3.90 15.79
CA GLY A 357 -7.29 -4.38 15.49
C GLY A 357 -6.88 -5.58 16.35
N ARG A 358 -7.23 -5.58 17.62
CA ARG A 358 -6.92 -6.66 18.58
C ARG A 358 -7.82 -7.90 18.45
N ARG A 359 -8.92 -7.82 17.70
CA ARG A 359 -9.85 -8.95 17.53
C ARG A 359 -9.36 -9.83 16.39
N GLU A 360 -9.26 -11.13 16.59
CA GLU A 360 -8.75 -12.09 15.63
C GLU A 360 -9.79 -12.59 14.60
N ALA A 361 -11.06 -12.21 14.74
CA ALA A 361 -12.16 -12.68 13.88
C ALA A 361 -12.05 -12.11 12.44
N VAL A 362 -11.28 -12.76 11.57
CA VAL A 362 -11.04 -12.33 10.19
C VAL A 362 -12.32 -12.36 9.35
N GLY A 363 -13.03 -13.49 9.35
CA GLY A 363 -14.25 -13.67 8.56
C GLY A 363 -15.36 -12.68 8.94
N GLY A 364 -15.59 -12.48 10.25
CA GLY A 364 -16.60 -11.52 10.73
C GLY A 364 -16.30 -10.07 10.30
N LYS A 365 -15.04 -9.65 10.34
CA LYS A 365 -14.62 -8.31 9.87
C LYS A 365 -14.90 -8.13 8.38
N LEU A 366 -14.58 -9.13 7.56
CA LEU A 366 -14.78 -9.08 6.11
C LEU A 366 -16.27 -9.04 5.75
N VAL A 367 -17.11 -9.86 6.41
CA VAL A 367 -18.56 -9.86 6.18
C VAL A 367 -19.17 -8.52 6.56
N VAL A 368 -18.90 -8.02 7.78
CA VAL A 368 -19.41 -6.71 8.24
C VAL A 368 -18.88 -5.60 7.34
N GLY A 369 -17.59 -5.60 7.00
CA GLY A 369 -16.99 -4.62 6.09
C GLY A 369 -17.67 -4.61 4.72
N SER A 370 -17.91 -5.79 4.13
CA SER A 370 -18.59 -5.90 2.83
C SER A 370 -20.04 -5.44 2.87
N LEU A 371 -20.79 -5.80 3.92
CA LEU A 371 -22.20 -5.36 4.07
C LEU A 371 -22.30 -3.84 4.24
N VAL A 372 -21.43 -3.24 5.06
CA VAL A 372 -21.40 -1.78 5.23
C VAL A 372 -20.97 -1.10 3.93
N GLN A 373 -20.05 -1.69 3.18
CA GLN A 373 -19.62 -1.19 1.87
C GLN A 373 -20.78 -1.19 0.86
N ILE A 374 -21.59 -2.27 0.82
CA ILE A 374 -22.81 -2.36 0.02
C ILE A 374 -23.78 -1.24 0.43
N ALA A 375 -24.04 -1.07 1.74
CA ALA A 375 -24.91 -0.02 2.23
C ALA A 375 -24.39 1.39 1.88
N GLY A 376 -23.10 1.63 1.95
CA GLY A 376 -22.47 2.89 1.55
C GLY A 376 -22.62 3.17 0.05
N CYS A 377 -22.39 2.17 -0.81
CA CYS A 377 -22.60 2.29 -2.25
C CYS A 377 -24.08 2.55 -2.59
N ALA A 378 -25.01 1.86 -1.92
CA ALA A 378 -26.45 2.10 -2.09
C ALA A 378 -26.85 3.51 -1.62
N ALA A 379 -26.28 4.00 -0.52
CA ALA A 379 -26.51 5.36 -0.04
C ALA A 379 -26.01 6.41 -1.05
N MET A 380 -24.91 6.17 -1.75
CA MET A 380 -24.40 7.08 -2.79
C MET A 380 -25.38 7.24 -3.96
N LEU A 381 -26.20 6.23 -4.28
CA LEU A 381 -27.22 6.30 -5.32
C LEU A 381 -28.35 7.28 -4.98
N THR A 382 -28.51 7.64 -3.71
CA THR A 382 -29.53 8.62 -3.26
C THR A 382 -29.02 10.05 -3.25
N LEU A 383 -27.72 10.27 -3.46
CA LEU A 383 -27.11 11.59 -3.42
C LEU A 383 -27.47 12.41 -4.67
N GLN A 384 -27.74 13.68 -4.45
CA GLN A 384 -28.03 14.66 -5.48
C GLN A 384 -27.15 15.89 -5.31
N ALA A 385 -27.01 16.70 -6.36
CA ALA A 385 -26.29 17.96 -6.27
C ALA A 385 -26.79 18.89 -5.15
N GLY A 386 -28.07 18.79 -4.74
CA GLY A 386 -28.68 19.52 -3.63
C GLY A 386 -28.58 18.87 -2.24
N SER A 387 -27.99 17.67 -2.10
CA SER A 387 -27.95 16.94 -0.83
C SER A 387 -27.23 17.73 0.27
N ALA A 388 -27.70 17.66 1.50
CA ALA A 388 -27.11 18.38 2.63
C ALA A 388 -25.68 17.89 2.94
N LEU A 389 -24.77 18.78 3.35
CA LEU A 389 -23.36 18.45 3.63
C LEU A 389 -23.22 17.37 4.72
N TRP A 390 -24.08 17.37 5.73
CA TRP A 390 -24.04 16.33 6.75
C TRP A 390 -24.33 14.93 6.20
N LEU A 391 -25.17 14.81 5.16
CA LEU A 391 -25.46 13.53 4.51
C LEU A 391 -24.24 13.03 3.72
N LEU A 392 -23.53 13.92 3.04
CA LEU A 392 -22.27 13.62 2.35
C LEU A 392 -21.19 13.12 3.34
N ALA A 393 -21.07 13.83 4.47
CA ALA A 393 -20.18 13.44 5.56
C ALA A 393 -20.58 12.10 6.19
N ALA A 394 -21.88 11.82 6.34
CA ALA A 394 -22.39 10.54 6.86
C ALA A 394 -22.10 9.39 5.91
N VAL A 395 -22.24 9.56 4.60
CA VAL A 395 -21.85 8.56 3.60
C VAL A 395 -20.33 8.34 3.66
N GLY A 396 -19.53 9.39 3.81
CA GLY A 396 -18.10 9.29 4.05
C GLY A 396 -17.78 8.47 5.30
N ALA A 397 -18.42 8.77 6.44
CA ALA A 397 -18.24 8.01 7.68
C ALA A 397 -18.63 6.53 7.51
N LEU A 398 -19.72 6.25 6.80
CA LEU A 398 -20.15 4.88 6.52
C LEU A 398 -19.09 4.12 5.70
N MET A 399 -18.52 4.74 4.66
CA MET A 399 -17.46 4.16 3.84
C MET A 399 -16.12 4.02 4.58
N GLY A 400 -15.92 4.73 5.68
CA GLY A 400 -14.77 4.55 6.57
C GLY A 400 -14.75 3.20 7.29
N VAL A 401 -15.92 2.62 7.59
CA VAL A 401 -16.00 1.32 8.28
C VAL A 401 -15.33 0.19 7.49
N PRO A 402 -15.69 -0.07 6.21
CA PRO A 402 -15.01 -1.09 5.41
C PRO A 402 -13.51 -0.79 5.22
N GLN A 403 -13.11 0.46 5.09
CA GLN A 403 -11.70 0.84 5.01
C GLN A 403 -10.92 0.39 6.25
N GLY A 404 -11.49 0.55 7.44
CA GLY A 404 -10.86 0.11 8.70
C GLY A 404 -10.88 -1.41 8.92
N LEU A 405 -11.84 -2.14 8.35
CA LEU A 405 -12.01 -3.58 8.56
C LEU A 405 -11.30 -4.43 7.51
N ASN A 406 -11.53 -4.15 6.21
CA ASN A 406 -11.16 -5.06 5.12
C ASN A 406 -9.65 -5.18 4.94
N GLY A 407 -8.92 -4.05 4.97
CA GLY A 407 -7.47 -4.05 4.81
C GLY A 407 -6.76 -4.87 5.89
N LEU A 408 -7.13 -4.64 7.15
CA LEU A 408 -6.56 -5.35 8.29
C LEU A 408 -6.94 -6.84 8.27
N ALA A 409 -8.20 -7.16 7.93
CA ALA A 409 -8.67 -8.54 7.85
C ALA A 409 -7.97 -9.32 6.74
N ASN A 410 -7.79 -8.74 5.54
CA ASN A 410 -7.05 -9.38 4.46
C ASN A 410 -5.57 -9.58 4.80
N GLN A 411 -4.94 -8.64 5.49
CA GLN A 411 -3.57 -8.79 5.97
C GLN A 411 -3.46 -9.95 6.98
N ASN A 412 -4.39 -10.04 7.94
CA ASN A 412 -4.42 -11.14 8.90
C ASN A 412 -4.72 -12.49 8.23
N ALA A 413 -5.61 -12.54 7.23
CA ALA A 413 -5.87 -13.72 6.44
C ALA A 413 -4.61 -14.21 5.73
N LEU A 414 -3.88 -13.29 5.08
CA LEU A 414 -2.61 -13.59 4.42
C LEU A 414 -1.61 -14.26 5.36
N TYR A 415 -1.39 -13.69 6.55
CA TYR A 415 -0.41 -14.22 7.51
C TYR A 415 -0.74 -15.64 7.97
N ARG A 416 -2.02 -16.03 7.95
CA ARG A 416 -2.46 -17.37 8.34
C ARG A 416 -2.52 -18.35 7.17
N GLN A 417 -2.67 -17.88 5.94
CA GLN A 417 -2.84 -18.68 4.73
C GLN A 417 -1.54 -18.86 3.94
N ALA A 418 -0.60 -17.91 4.07
CA ALA A 418 0.66 -17.97 3.36
C ALA A 418 1.63 -18.98 4.00
N ASP A 419 2.46 -19.59 3.16
CA ASP A 419 3.60 -20.38 3.63
C ASP A 419 4.56 -19.48 4.43
N PRO A 420 4.91 -19.84 5.68
CA PRO A 420 5.86 -19.07 6.49
C PRO A 420 7.20 -18.78 5.79
N ALA A 421 7.69 -19.71 4.96
CA ALA A 421 8.93 -19.54 4.18
C ALA A 421 8.81 -18.48 3.07
N ARG A 422 7.57 -18.13 2.65
CA ARG A 422 7.26 -17.24 1.51
C ARG A 422 6.37 -16.05 1.90
N ILE A 423 6.25 -15.76 3.18
CA ILE A 423 5.35 -14.70 3.68
C ILE A 423 5.70 -13.32 3.13
N GLY A 424 6.98 -13.05 2.88
CA GLY A 424 7.43 -11.79 2.26
C GLY A 424 6.95 -11.63 0.83
N SER A 425 7.04 -12.69 0.02
CA SER A 425 6.53 -12.72 -1.36
C SER A 425 5.00 -12.55 -1.39
N ALA A 426 4.28 -13.27 -0.53
CA ALA A 426 2.83 -13.17 -0.42
C ALA A 426 2.37 -11.77 0.01
N ALA A 427 3.09 -11.12 0.95
CA ALA A 427 2.81 -9.75 1.37
C ALA A 427 3.06 -8.73 0.25
N GLY A 428 4.11 -8.94 -0.55
CA GLY A 428 4.37 -8.16 -1.75
C GLY A 428 3.23 -8.25 -2.77
N LEU A 429 2.75 -9.47 -3.03
CA LEU A 429 1.60 -9.70 -3.90
C LEU A 429 0.32 -9.04 -3.37
N LEU A 430 0.04 -9.11 -2.08
CA LEU A 430 -1.12 -8.43 -1.50
C LEU A 430 -1.11 -6.93 -1.79
N ARG A 431 0.05 -6.28 -1.72
CA ARG A 431 0.22 -4.87 -2.09
C ARG A 431 0.06 -4.63 -3.58
N THR A 432 0.56 -5.54 -4.42
CA THR A 432 0.35 -5.45 -5.87
C THR A 432 -1.13 -5.46 -6.20
N PHE A 433 -1.92 -6.36 -5.61
CA PHE A 433 -3.37 -6.39 -5.80
C PHE A 433 -4.08 -5.14 -5.26
N MET A 434 -3.56 -4.52 -4.21
CA MET A 434 -4.01 -3.19 -3.75
C MET A 434 -3.81 -2.11 -4.83
N TYR A 435 -2.61 -2.06 -5.44
CA TYR A 435 -2.32 -1.08 -6.50
C TYR A 435 -3.11 -1.35 -7.79
N LEU A 436 -3.31 -2.62 -8.14
CA LEU A 436 -4.20 -3.00 -9.24
C LEU A 436 -5.63 -2.52 -8.99
N GLY A 437 -6.12 -2.65 -7.75
CA GLY A 437 -7.42 -2.11 -7.35
C GLY A 437 -7.50 -0.60 -7.49
N ALA A 438 -6.47 0.13 -7.07
CA ALA A 438 -6.41 1.59 -7.22
C ALA A 438 -6.38 2.03 -8.70
N MET A 439 -5.68 1.27 -9.57
CA MET A 439 -5.67 1.52 -11.01
C MET A 439 -7.03 1.24 -11.65
N ALA A 440 -7.69 0.14 -11.26
CA ALA A 440 -9.05 -0.19 -11.73
C ALA A 440 -10.06 0.90 -11.31
N ALA A 441 -9.94 1.41 -10.09
CA ALA A 441 -10.73 2.54 -9.61
C ALA A 441 -10.53 3.78 -10.48
N SER A 442 -9.28 4.16 -10.71
CA SER A 442 -8.94 5.32 -11.55
C SER A 442 -9.44 5.18 -13.01
N ALA A 443 -9.42 3.96 -13.56
CA ALA A 443 -9.98 3.69 -14.88
C ALA A 443 -11.51 3.82 -14.88
N ALA A 444 -12.19 3.34 -13.82
CA ALA A 444 -13.63 3.48 -13.67
C ALA A 444 -14.03 4.97 -13.54
N ASP A 445 -13.32 5.74 -12.70
CA ASP A 445 -13.54 7.19 -12.59
C ASP A 445 -13.37 7.90 -13.93
N ALA A 446 -12.30 7.56 -14.67
CA ALA A 446 -12.06 8.09 -16.01
C ALA A 446 -13.19 7.76 -17.01
N ALA A 447 -13.76 6.55 -16.90
CA ALA A 447 -14.85 6.10 -17.78
C ALA A 447 -16.17 6.77 -17.45
N PHE A 448 -16.53 6.89 -16.18
CA PHE A 448 -17.82 7.44 -15.76
C PHE A 448 -17.86 8.97 -15.71
N PHE A 449 -16.69 9.62 -15.60
CA PHE A 449 -16.55 11.09 -15.57
C PHE A 449 -15.91 11.66 -16.84
N GLN A 450 -16.09 11.02 -17.98
CA GLN A 450 -15.47 11.46 -19.25
C GLN A 450 -15.80 12.92 -19.62
N HIS A 451 -17.00 13.38 -19.28
CA HIS A 451 -17.50 14.72 -19.61
C HIS A 451 -17.62 15.65 -18.39
N GLY A 452 -17.06 15.25 -17.26
CA GLY A 452 -17.15 15.94 -15.97
C GLY A 452 -17.78 15.05 -14.89
N ALA A 453 -17.49 15.34 -13.63
CA ALA A 453 -17.97 14.56 -12.50
C ALA A 453 -19.38 15.03 -12.08
N ASP A 454 -20.38 14.69 -12.87
CA ASP A 454 -21.80 14.98 -12.60
C ASP A 454 -22.45 13.92 -11.68
N THR A 455 -23.72 14.17 -11.29
CA THR A 455 -24.47 13.22 -10.44
C THR A 455 -24.81 11.92 -11.16
N GLY A 456 -25.00 11.95 -12.48
CA GLY A 456 -25.22 10.74 -13.29
C GLY A 456 -23.99 9.82 -13.29
N GLY A 457 -22.81 10.40 -13.53
CA GLY A 457 -21.54 9.71 -13.44
C GLY A 457 -21.28 9.14 -12.05
N LEU A 458 -21.59 9.89 -10.97
CA LEU A 458 -21.53 9.39 -9.60
C LEU A 458 -22.40 8.16 -9.38
N HIS A 459 -23.64 8.15 -9.89
CA HIS A 459 -24.55 7.01 -9.76
C HIS A 459 -24.03 5.79 -10.53
N HIS A 460 -23.50 5.95 -11.76
CA HIS A 460 -22.86 4.85 -12.50
C HIS A 460 -21.63 4.29 -11.78
N LEU A 461 -20.79 5.16 -11.24
CA LEU A 461 -19.65 4.77 -10.41
C LEU A 461 -20.13 4.01 -9.16
N SER A 462 -21.21 4.47 -8.51
CA SER A 462 -21.80 3.81 -7.34
C SER A 462 -22.32 2.41 -7.66
N LEU A 463 -22.93 2.20 -8.83
CA LEU A 463 -23.36 0.88 -9.31
C LEU A 463 -22.15 -0.06 -9.57
N PHE A 464 -21.09 0.46 -10.17
CA PHE A 464 -19.84 -0.29 -10.34
C PHE A 464 -19.24 -0.70 -8.98
N MET A 465 -19.19 0.23 -8.04
CA MET A 465 -18.70 -0.03 -6.68
C MET A 465 -19.59 -1.04 -5.94
N LEU A 466 -20.93 -0.94 -6.12
CA LEU A 466 -21.89 -1.87 -5.54
C LEU A 466 -21.68 -3.30 -6.06
N ALA A 467 -21.50 -3.46 -7.37
CA ALA A 467 -21.17 -4.76 -7.97
C ALA A 467 -19.89 -5.33 -7.38
N GLY A 468 -18.82 -4.52 -7.25
CA GLY A 468 -17.57 -4.90 -6.61
C GLY A 468 -17.75 -5.31 -5.14
N ALA A 469 -18.57 -4.58 -4.37
CA ALA A 469 -18.86 -4.87 -2.96
C ALA A 469 -19.69 -6.17 -2.79
N VAL A 470 -20.66 -6.42 -3.66
CA VAL A 470 -21.41 -7.68 -3.69
C VAL A 470 -20.50 -8.86 -4.02
N LEU A 471 -19.62 -8.71 -5.02
CA LEU A 471 -18.64 -9.74 -5.37
C LEU A 471 -17.67 -9.99 -4.22
N LEU A 472 -17.22 -8.95 -3.52
CA LEU A 472 -16.39 -9.06 -2.31
C LEU A 472 -17.08 -9.88 -1.23
N LEU A 473 -18.38 -9.61 -0.97
CA LEU A 473 -19.19 -10.37 -0.02
C LEU A 473 -19.32 -11.83 -0.48
N ALA A 474 -19.61 -12.09 -1.75
CA ALA A 474 -19.71 -13.43 -2.31
C ALA A 474 -18.44 -14.24 -2.14
N VAL A 475 -17.27 -13.66 -2.52
CA VAL A 475 -15.95 -14.30 -2.32
C VAL A 475 -15.68 -14.55 -0.84
N THR A 476 -16.11 -13.65 0.04
CA THR A 476 -15.90 -13.80 1.49
C THR A 476 -16.76 -14.92 2.08
N VAL A 477 -18.02 -15.05 1.66
CA VAL A 477 -18.95 -16.10 2.15
C VAL A 477 -18.60 -17.48 1.59
N ILE A 478 -18.17 -17.55 0.34
CA ILE A 478 -17.79 -18.82 -0.32
C ILE A 478 -16.49 -19.38 0.28
N ASP A 479 -15.59 -18.51 0.76
CA ASP A 479 -14.30 -18.94 1.32
C ASP A 479 -14.46 -19.55 2.71
N ARG A 480 -14.67 -20.86 2.74
CA ARG A 480 -14.81 -21.65 3.98
C ARG A 480 -13.56 -21.64 4.85
N SER A 481 -12.38 -21.32 4.30
CA SER A 481 -11.13 -21.27 5.07
C SER A 481 -11.15 -20.20 6.16
N LEU A 482 -11.94 -19.14 5.99
CA LEU A 482 -12.10 -18.08 6.99
C LEU A 482 -12.73 -18.58 8.30
N GLY A 483 -13.58 -19.61 8.25
CA GLY A 483 -14.18 -20.24 9.44
C GLY A 483 -13.18 -20.98 10.31
N THR A 484 -12.15 -21.56 9.71
CA THR A 484 -11.06 -22.26 10.41
C THR A 484 -10.04 -21.31 11.03
N LEU A 485 -10.02 -20.05 10.58
CA LEU A 485 -9.13 -19.01 11.10
C LEU A 485 -9.64 -18.36 12.41
N THR A 486 -10.85 -18.70 12.85
CA THR A 486 -11.38 -18.22 14.13
C THR A 486 -10.86 -19.13 15.25
N PRO A 487 -10.25 -18.61 16.34
CA PRO A 487 -9.88 -19.44 17.47
C PRO A 487 -11.13 -20.16 17.98
N ARG A 488 -11.09 -21.49 18.08
CA ARG A 488 -12.12 -22.25 18.78
C ARG A 488 -12.13 -21.71 20.21
N LYS A 489 -13.24 -21.10 20.66
CA LYS A 489 -13.42 -20.76 22.07
C LYS A 489 -13.24 -22.08 22.86
N ALA A 490 -12.16 -22.13 23.63
CA ALA A 490 -11.96 -23.18 24.63
C ALA A 490 -12.95 -23.00 25.77
#